data_76f849e2ccba9366c2a4b640ab2502fa
#
_entry.id   76f849e2ccba9366c2a4b640ab2502fa
#
_cell.length_a   1.000
_cell.length_b   1.000
_cell.length_c   1.000
_cell.angle_alpha   90.00
_cell.angle_beta   90.00
_cell.angle_gamma   90.00
#
_symmetry.space_group_name_H-M   'P 1'
#
loop_
_entity.id
_entity.type
_entity.pdbx_description
1 polymer ?
#
loop_
_entity_poly.entity_id
_entity_poly.type
_entity_poly.pdbx_seq_one_letter_code
_entity_poly.pdbx_strand_id
1 'polypeptide(L)'
;MGKNKNLIKYGIKNITIFPIAGIDTTKTDGTAYTYGTPFKVPGTQQISLSANWANNTVYADDIAYAEQTANLGYDGNWQNVQLTEEFEEKILGDVNGQENADVTITPFGMAFQFAGDKNNGRVFLYHVDLTKRPDLVFNTKTNSLSVDSDTISLNVKPRLDTHDVKVKVYPGDELYDSILTTAPNPVERAASASIDISGADTVEVSDTITLTATTSPSGQAVTWSSLDTDNATVTSGGVVTGVAEGTATIKCALTSDGTVYATKVITVTDTE
;
A
#
# COMPACT_ATOMS: atom_id res chain seq x y z
N MET A 1 3.32 -4.57 24.31
CA MET A 1 3.76 -5.97 24.48
C MET A 1 3.94 -6.59 23.09
N GLY A 2 5.16 -7.03 22.73
CA GLY A 2 5.39 -7.67 21.44
C GLY A 2 4.57 -8.95 21.33
N LYS A 3 3.69 -9.03 20.33
CA LYS A 3 2.93 -10.26 20.04
C LYS A 3 3.95 -11.35 19.74
N ASN A 4 3.96 -12.42 20.53
CA ASN A 4 4.85 -13.56 20.36
C ASN A 4 4.43 -14.28 19.06
N LYS A 5 5.07 -13.90 17.93
CA LYS A 5 4.72 -14.42 16.61
C LYS A 5 5.28 -15.83 16.49
N ASN A 6 4.41 -16.83 16.45
CA ASN A 6 4.81 -18.17 16.03
C ASN A 6 5.23 -18.08 14.54
N LEU A 7 6.48 -18.45 14.26
CA LEU A 7 7.03 -18.36 12.89
C LEU A 7 6.66 -19.57 12.01
N ILE A 8 5.97 -20.57 12.57
CA ILE A 8 5.57 -21.77 11.82
C ILE A 8 4.28 -21.47 11.06
N LYS A 9 4.40 -21.36 9.75
CA LYS A 9 3.26 -21.20 8.84
C LYS A 9 3.01 -22.53 8.14
N TYR A 10 2.04 -23.31 8.57
CA TYR A 10 1.58 -24.48 7.83
C TYR A 10 0.07 -24.59 7.85
N GLY A 11 -0.47 -25.22 6.81
CA GLY A 11 -1.90 -25.38 6.63
C GLY A 11 -2.60 -24.07 6.28
N ILE A 12 -3.43 -24.12 5.27
CA ILE A 12 -4.29 -23.01 4.83
C ILE A 12 -5.72 -23.47 4.96
N LYS A 13 -6.61 -22.59 5.43
CA LYS A 13 -8.03 -22.85 5.54
C LYS A 13 -8.84 -21.59 5.33
N ASN A 14 -10.16 -21.76 5.15
CA ASN A 14 -11.10 -20.65 5.03
C ASN A 14 -10.77 -19.70 3.86
N ILE A 15 -10.44 -20.27 2.70
CA ILE A 15 -10.29 -19.45 1.49
C ILE A 15 -11.64 -18.83 1.16
N THR A 16 -11.65 -17.51 1.05
CA THR A 16 -12.82 -16.74 0.64
C THR A 16 -12.42 -15.81 -0.50
N ILE A 17 -13.18 -15.85 -1.57
CA ILE A 17 -12.99 -15.03 -2.76
C ILE A 17 -13.99 -13.89 -2.76
N PHE A 18 -13.52 -12.70 -3.10
CA PHE A 18 -14.30 -11.47 -3.19
C PHE A 18 -14.19 -10.94 -4.62
N PRO A 19 -15.12 -11.26 -5.53
CA PRO A 19 -15.07 -10.74 -6.90
C PRO A 19 -15.00 -9.21 -6.91
N ILE A 20 -14.14 -8.62 -7.74
CA ILE A 20 -14.10 -7.17 -7.91
C ILE A 20 -15.17 -6.80 -8.94
N ALA A 21 -16.26 -6.18 -8.47
CA ALA A 21 -17.37 -5.76 -9.29
C ALA A 21 -17.10 -4.46 -10.05
N GLY A 22 -16.17 -3.64 -9.56
CA GLY A 22 -15.78 -2.39 -10.20
C GLY A 22 -14.61 -1.70 -9.50
N ILE A 23 -13.90 -0.88 -10.27
CA ILE A 23 -12.80 -0.04 -9.79
C ILE A 23 -13.04 1.39 -10.28
N ASP A 24 -13.22 2.32 -9.35
CA ASP A 24 -13.32 3.75 -9.64
C ASP A 24 -11.91 4.38 -9.59
N THR A 25 -11.31 4.59 -10.74
CA THR A 25 -9.94 5.12 -10.87
C THR A 25 -9.81 6.59 -10.50
N THR A 26 -10.90 7.28 -10.20
CA THR A 26 -10.88 8.69 -9.76
C THR A 26 -10.65 8.84 -8.26
N LYS A 27 -10.82 7.76 -7.49
CA LYS A 27 -10.66 7.74 -6.03
C LYS A 27 -9.24 7.34 -5.63
N THR A 28 -8.76 7.97 -4.56
CA THR A 28 -7.41 7.73 -3.99
C THR A 28 -7.46 7.46 -2.49
N ASP A 29 -8.65 7.32 -1.91
CA ASP A 29 -8.94 7.26 -0.48
C ASP A 29 -9.15 5.84 0.07
N GLY A 30 -8.81 4.81 -0.71
CA GLY A 30 -9.06 3.41 -0.33
C GLY A 30 -10.47 2.91 -0.64
N THR A 31 -11.35 3.74 -1.18
CA THR A 31 -12.74 3.37 -1.52
C THR A 31 -12.96 3.08 -3.01
N ALA A 32 -11.88 3.03 -3.81
CA ALA A 32 -11.97 2.80 -5.26
C ALA A 32 -12.53 1.42 -5.64
N TYR A 33 -12.31 0.41 -4.81
CA TYR A 33 -12.68 -0.97 -5.12
C TYR A 33 -14.06 -1.33 -4.57
N THR A 34 -14.94 -1.80 -5.44
CA THR A 34 -16.22 -2.39 -5.06
C THR A 34 -16.12 -3.90 -5.18
N TYR A 35 -16.22 -4.60 -4.04
CA TYR A 35 -16.24 -6.05 -4.00
C TYR A 35 -17.67 -6.57 -4.02
N GLY A 36 -17.90 -7.63 -4.80
CA GLY A 36 -19.16 -8.35 -4.83
C GLY A 36 -19.35 -9.28 -3.63
N THR A 37 -20.41 -10.10 -3.67
CA THR A 37 -20.71 -11.07 -2.61
C THR A 37 -19.58 -12.10 -2.51
N PRO A 38 -18.97 -12.24 -1.30
CA PRO A 38 -17.90 -13.21 -1.11
C PRO A 38 -18.42 -14.65 -1.08
N PHE A 39 -17.58 -15.58 -1.50
CA PHE A 39 -17.87 -17.01 -1.45
C PHE A 39 -16.63 -17.83 -1.07
N LYS A 40 -16.83 -19.04 -0.59
CA LYS A 40 -15.76 -19.93 -0.12
C LYS A 40 -15.33 -20.91 -1.19
N VAL A 41 -14.01 -21.13 -1.29
CA VAL A 41 -13.42 -22.18 -2.14
C VAL A 41 -12.69 -23.18 -1.25
N PRO A 42 -13.29 -24.35 -0.94
CA PRO A 42 -12.64 -25.40 -0.18
C PRO A 42 -11.61 -26.16 -1.06
N GLY A 43 -10.78 -26.99 -0.42
CA GLY A 43 -9.89 -27.89 -1.15
C GLY A 43 -8.49 -27.33 -1.43
N THR A 44 -8.14 -26.17 -0.90
CA THR A 44 -6.80 -25.60 -1.08
C THR A 44 -5.72 -26.46 -0.43
N GLN A 45 -4.73 -26.83 -1.22
CA GLN A 45 -3.55 -27.56 -0.78
C GLN A 45 -2.38 -26.62 -0.51
N GLN A 46 -2.14 -25.64 -1.39
CA GLN A 46 -1.00 -24.74 -1.29
C GLN A 46 -1.31 -23.38 -1.93
N ILE A 47 -0.75 -22.32 -1.35
CA ILE A 47 -0.57 -21.01 -1.98
C ILE A 47 0.91 -20.65 -1.86
N SER A 48 1.58 -20.41 -2.99
CA SER A 48 2.98 -19.99 -3.07
C SER A 48 3.05 -18.64 -3.76
N LEU A 49 3.57 -17.62 -3.08
CA LEU A 49 3.68 -16.26 -3.59
C LEU A 49 5.13 -15.80 -3.48
N SER A 50 5.71 -15.40 -4.59
CA SER A 50 7.04 -14.79 -4.71
C SER A 50 6.91 -13.29 -4.88
N ALA A 51 7.62 -12.50 -4.09
CA ALA A 51 7.58 -11.05 -4.19
C ALA A 51 8.20 -10.58 -5.51
N ASN A 52 7.51 -9.67 -6.18
CA ASN A 52 7.95 -9.04 -7.41
C ASN A 52 8.39 -7.59 -7.12
N TRP A 53 9.65 -7.29 -7.41
CA TRP A 53 10.26 -5.98 -7.16
C TRP A 53 10.88 -5.44 -8.44
N ALA A 54 10.65 -4.17 -8.73
CA ALA A 54 11.40 -3.43 -9.73
C ALA A 54 12.50 -2.62 -9.04
N ASN A 55 13.71 -2.76 -9.52
CA ASN A 55 14.85 -1.93 -9.13
C ASN A 55 15.28 -1.11 -10.33
N ASN A 56 15.35 0.20 -10.17
CA ASN A 56 15.88 1.11 -11.17
C ASN A 56 17.06 1.87 -10.57
N THR A 57 18.25 1.64 -11.13
CA THR A 57 19.46 2.38 -10.74
C THR A 57 19.71 3.46 -11.77
N VAL A 58 19.71 4.71 -11.34
CA VAL A 58 20.08 5.86 -12.16
C VAL A 58 21.58 6.09 -12.00
N TYR A 59 22.31 6.07 -13.11
CA TYR A 59 23.74 6.37 -13.14
C TYR A 59 23.95 7.82 -13.60
N ALA A 60 24.85 8.52 -12.92
CA ALA A 60 25.38 9.80 -13.33
C ALA A 60 26.91 9.76 -13.12
N ASP A 61 27.68 10.24 -14.10
CA ASP A 61 29.15 10.26 -14.09
C ASP A 61 29.79 8.88 -13.79
N ASP A 62 29.23 7.81 -14.38
CA ASP A 62 29.64 6.41 -14.17
C ASP A 62 29.50 5.89 -12.72
N ILE A 63 28.78 6.61 -11.88
CA ILE A 63 28.50 6.22 -10.50
C ILE A 63 26.97 6.01 -10.33
N ALA A 64 26.59 4.98 -9.57
CA ALA A 64 25.19 4.78 -9.15
C ALA A 64 24.76 5.98 -8.28
N TYR A 65 23.94 6.87 -8.85
CA TYR A 65 23.52 8.11 -8.21
C TYR A 65 22.28 7.94 -7.34
N ALA A 66 21.33 7.11 -7.79
CA ALA A 66 20.12 6.82 -7.05
C ALA A 66 19.61 5.42 -7.38
N GLU A 67 19.09 4.73 -6.37
CA GLU A 67 18.34 3.48 -6.52
C GLU A 67 16.88 3.70 -6.16
N GLN A 68 15.98 3.34 -7.06
CA GLN A 68 14.55 3.32 -6.82
C GLN A 68 14.06 1.88 -6.79
N THR A 69 13.40 1.49 -5.72
CA THR A 69 12.77 0.18 -5.59
C THR A 69 11.26 0.32 -5.52
N ALA A 70 10.54 -0.47 -6.32
CA ALA A 70 9.09 -0.51 -6.29
C ALA A 70 8.61 -1.94 -6.00
N ASN A 71 7.65 -2.09 -5.08
CA ASN A 71 6.96 -3.34 -4.83
C ASN A 71 5.85 -3.49 -5.87
N LEU A 72 6.01 -4.42 -6.80
CA LEU A 72 5.03 -4.72 -7.85
C LEU A 72 4.00 -5.78 -7.43
N GLY A 73 4.03 -6.23 -6.17
CA GLY A 73 3.13 -7.25 -5.67
C GLY A 73 3.76 -8.63 -5.59
N TYR A 74 3.04 -9.65 -5.99
CA TYR A 74 3.48 -11.04 -5.93
C TYR A 74 3.00 -11.81 -7.15
N ASP A 75 3.86 -12.67 -7.68
CA ASP A 75 3.50 -13.72 -8.62
C ASP A 75 3.49 -15.07 -7.90
N GLY A 76 2.61 -15.97 -8.30
CA GLY A 76 2.58 -17.27 -7.64
C GLY A 76 1.54 -18.24 -8.16
N ASN A 77 1.39 -19.31 -7.41
CA ASN A 77 0.48 -20.39 -7.73
C ASN A 77 -0.40 -20.73 -6.53
N TRP A 78 -1.64 -21.06 -6.82
CA TRP A 78 -2.60 -21.62 -5.90
C TRP A 78 -2.99 -23.01 -6.40
N GLN A 79 -2.78 -24.04 -5.56
CA GLN A 79 -3.18 -25.41 -5.84
C GLN A 79 -4.44 -25.73 -5.07
N ASN A 80 -5.47 -26.17 -5.79
CA ASN A 80 -6.76 -26.58 -5.22
C ASN A 80 -7.16 -27.95 -5.77
N VAL A 81 -7.79 -28.79 -4.94
CA VAL A 81 -8.23 -30.13 -5.37
C VAL A 81 -9.26 -30.04 -6.50
N GLN A 82 -10.20 -29.12 -6.35
CA GLN A 82 -11.22 -28.85 -7.35
C GLN A 82 -11.75 -27.44 -7.16
N LEU A 83 -11.94 -26.70 -8.24
CA LEU A 83 -12.64 -25.42 -8.21
C LEU A 83 -14.13 -25.63 -7.98
N THR A 84 -14.78 -24.66 -7.37
CA THR A 84 -16.23 -24.67 -7.19
C THR A 84 -16.90 -24.09 -8.42
N GLU A 85 -18.11 -24.56 -8.72
CA GLU A 85 -18.95 -24.02 -9.80
C GLU A 85 -19.12 -22.49 -9.64
N GLU A 86 -19.26 -22.01 -8.41
CA GLU A 86 -19.36 -20.58 -8.12
C GLU A 86 -18.08 -19.80 -8.48
N PHE A 87 -16.89 -20.41 -8.37
CA PHE A 87 -15.64 -19.81 -8.82
C PHE A 87 -15.56 -19.77 -10.36
N GLU A 88 -15.96 -20.85 -11.01
CA GLU A 88 -15.99 -20.95 -12.47
C GLU A 88 -16.95 -19.92 -13.07
N GLU A 89 -18.15 -19.77 -12.51
CA GLU A 89 -19.14 -18.80 -12.98
C GLU A 89 -18.73 -17.34 -12.70
N LYS A 90 -18.34 -17.02 -11.45
CA LYS A 90 -18.12 -15.62 -11.05
C LYS A 90 -16.75 -15.07 -11.41
N ILE A 91 -15.73 -15.93 -11.49
CA ILE A 91 -14.36 -15.51 -11.76
C ILE A 91 -13.95 -15.84 -13.20
N LEU A 92 -14.15 -17.09 -13.63
CA LEU A 92 -13.78 -17.51 -14.98
C LEU A 92 -14.84 -17.15 -16.03
N GLY A 93 -16.06 -16.80 -15.58
CA GLY A 93 -17.16 -16.39 -16.45
C GLY A 93 -17.83 -17.53 -17.21
N ASP A 94 -17.72 -18.75 -16.72
CA ASP A 94 -18.37 -19.91 -17.32
C ASP A 94 -19.89 -19.87 -17.10
N VAL A 95 -20.65 -20.34 -18.05
CA VAL A 95 -22.12 -20.36 -17.97
C VAL A 95 -22.61 -21.79 -18.11
N ASN A 96 -23.28 -22.31 -17.09
CA ASN A 96 -23.77 -23.71 -17.08
C ASN A 96 -22.66 -24.74 -17.40
N GLY A 97 -21.45 -24.53 -16.85
CA GLY A 97 -20.30 -25.39 -17.07
C GLY A 97 -19.68 -25.29 -18.46
N GLN A 98 -20.04 -24.27 -19.24
CA GLN A 98 -19.46 -24.01 -20.56
C GLN A 98 -18.46 -22.87 -20.50
N GLU A 99 -17.22 -23.17 -20.87
CA GLU A 99 -16.16 -22.20 -21.06
C GLU A 99 -16.32 -21.44 -22.38
N ASN A 100 -16.13 -20.12 -22.35
CA ASN A 100 -16.08 -19.28 -23.54
C ASN A 100 -14.73 -18.55 -23.60
N ALA A 101 -14.03 -18.65 -24.72
CA ALA A 101 -12.72 -18.03 -24.92
C ALA A 101 -12.74 -16.49 -24.94
N ASP A 102 -13.88 -15.89 -25.25
CA ASP A 102 -14.04 -14.44 -25.34
C ASP A 102 -14.37 -13.76 -23.98
N VAL A 103 -14.56 -14.55 -22.92
CA VAL A 103 -14.89 -14.02 -21.60
C VAL A 103 -13.66 -13.50 -20.89
N THR A 104 -13.76 -12.29 -20.34
CA THR A 104 -12.70 -11.71 -19.51
C THR A 104 -12.79 -12.27 -18.08
N ILE A 105 -11.66 -12.77 -17.58
CA ILE A 105 -11.54 -13.26 -16.21
C ILE A 105 -11.73 -12.08 -15.23
N THR A 106 -12.58 -12.26 -14.23
CA THR A 106 -12.86 -11.23 -13.22
C THR A 106 -11.75 -11.21 -12.17
N PRO A 107 -11.10 -10.06 -11.90
CA PRO A 107 -10.17 -9.92 -10.79
C PRO A 107 -10.91 -10.04 -9.45
N PHE A 108 -10.19 -10.42 -8.39
CA PHE A 108 -10.80 -10.65 -7.09
C PHE A 108 -9.89 -10.31 -5.92
N GLY A 109 -10.46 -10.06 -4.74
CA GLY A 109 -9.75 -10.13 -3.47
C GLY A 109 -9.76 -11.55 -2.92
N MET A 110 -8.73 -11.95 -2.19
CA MET A 110 -8.64 -13.29 -1.59
C MET A 110 -8.31 -13.20 -0.12
N ALA A 111 -9.16 -13.79 0.73
CA ALA A 111 -8.88 -13.96 2.15
C ALA A 111 -8.57 -15.42 2.49
N PHE A 112 -7.65 -15.63 3.43
CA PHE A 112 -7.35 -16.96 3.97
C PHE A 112 -6.79 -16.90 5.39
N GLN A 113 -6.80 -18.05 6.07
CA GLN A 113 -6.33 -18.23 7.44
C GLN A 113 -5.26 -19.31 7.51
N PHE A 114 -4.22 -19.10 8.35
CA PHE A 114 -3.23 -20.13 8.66
C PHE A 114 -3.76 -21.08 9.74
N ALA A 115 -3.78 -22.39 9.43
CA ALA A 115 -4.34 -23.40 10.36
C ALA A 115 -3.39 -23.78 11.50
N GLY A 116 -2.07 -23.77 11.24
CA GLY A 116 -1.04 -24.17 12.20
C GLY A 116 -0.38 -23.03 12.96
N ASP A 117 -0.84 -21.81 12.77
CA ASP A 117 -0.37 -20.65 13.53
C ASP A 117 -1.15 -20.60 14.87
N LYS A 118 -0.42 -20.66 16.01
CA LYS A 118 -1.04 -20.45 17.34
C LYS A 118 -1.87 -19.18 17.44
N ASN A 119 -1.52 -18.18 16.64
CA ASN A 119 -2.20 -16.89 16.60
C ASN A 119 -3.30 -16.84 15.53
N ASN A 120 -3.58 -17.93 14.80
CA ASN A 120 -4.62 -17.99 13.79
C ASN A 120 -4.60 -16.78 12.82
N GLY A 121 -3.43 -16.36 12.36
CA GLY A 121 -3.30 -15.18 11.48
C GLY A 121 -4.14 -15.33 10.22
N ARG A 122 -4.78 -14.23 9.81
CA ARG A 122 -5.56 -14.12 8.58
C ARG A 122 -4.89 -13.13 7.64
N VAL A 123 -5.03 -13.38 6.33
CA VAL A 123 -4.47 -12.53 5.28
C VAL A 123 -5.57 -12.20 4.30
N PHE A 124 -5.58 -10.97 3.81
CA PHE A 124 -6.36 -10.52 2.68
C PHE A 124 -5.43 -9.96 1.61
N LEU A 125 -5.56 -10.44 0.38
CA LEU A 125 -4.92 -9.92 -0.82
C LEU A 125 -5.95 -9.03 -1.51
N TYR A 126 -5.62 -7.76 -1.75
CA TYR A 126 -6.62 -6.79 -2.24
C TYR A 126 -6.96 -6.96 -3.71
N HIS A 127 -5.98 -7.24 -4.55
CA HIS A 127 -6.18 -7.37 -6.00
C HIS A 127 -5.40 -8.58 -6.53
N VAL A 128 -6.12 -9.58 -6.96
CA VAL A 128 -5.59 -10.82 -7.53
C VAL A 128 -6.15 -10.99 -8.92
N ASP A 129 -5.26 -11.10 -9.90
CA ASP A 129 -5.59 -11.50 -11.26
C ASP A 129 -5.15 -12.94 -11.50
N LEU A 130 -5.85 -13.63 -12.37
CA LEU A 130 -5.36 -14.85 -12.96
C LEU A 130 -4.59 -14.52 -14.24
N THR A 131 -3.37 -15.04 -14.37
CA THR A 131 -2.56 -14.83 -15.58
C THR A 131 -3.04 -15.65 -16.77
N LYS A 132 -3.74 -16.74 -16.48
CA LYS A 132 -4.37 -17.65 -17.44
C LYS A 132 -5.48 -18.43 -16.74
N ARG A 133 -6.30 -19.14 -17.50
CA ARG A 133 -7.21 -20.14 -16.94
C ARG A 133 -6.43 -21.22 -16.19
N PRO A 134 -7.03 -21.87 -15.18
CA PRO A 134 -6.40 -22.96 -14.43
C PRO A 134 -5.95 -24.10 -15.34
N ASP A 135 -4.77 -24.67 -15.03
CA ASP A 135 -4.34 -25.90 -15.67
C ASP A 135 -5.13 -27.07 -15.08
N LEU A 136 -5.89 -27.77 -15.89
CA LEU A 136 -6.71 -28.92 -15.49
C LEU A 136 -5.92 -30.22 -15.66
N VAL A 137 -5.95 -31.07 -14.64
CA VAL A 137 -5.26 -32.37 -14.64
C VAL A 137 -6.29 -33.48 -14.49
N PHE A 138 -6.39 -34.34 -15.49
CA PHE A 138 -7.29 -35.49 -15.48
C PHE A 138 -6.47 -36.78 -15.57
N ASN A 139 -6.40 -37.54 -14.49
CA ASN A 139 -5.68 -38.82 -14.46
C ASN A 139 -6.65 -40.01 -14.29
N THR A 140 -6.31 -41.13 -14.88
CA THR A 140 -7.02 -42.38 -14.63
C THR A 140 -6.62 -42.91 -13.26
N LYS A 141 -7.57 -43.58 -12.57
CA LYS A 141 -7.32 -44.22 -11.27
C LYS A 141 -6.15 -45.19 -11.36
N THR A 142 -5.10 -44.93 -10.56
CA THR A 142 -3.95 -45.84 -10.35
C THR A 142 -4.05 -46.55 -9.01
N ASN A 143 -3.22 -47.55 -8.76
CA ASN A 143 -3.18 -48.25 -7.45
C ASN A 143 -2.63 -47.40 -6.30
N SER A 144 -2.12 -46.19 -6.57
CA SER A 144 -1.69 -45.21 -5.57
C SER A 144 -2.76 -44.12 -5.43
N LEU A 145 -3.11 -43.78 -4.19
CA LEU A 145 -3.94 -42.62 -3.88
C LEU A 145 -3.14 -41.33 -4.13
N SER A 146 -3.16 -40.81 -5.36
CA SER A 146 -2.77 -39.44 -5.63
C SER A 146 -4.05 -38.62 -5.85
N VAL A 147 -4.14 -37.51 -5.16
CA VAL A 147 -5.20 -36.54 -5.40
C VAL A 147 -4.68 -35.55 -6.43
N ASP A 148 -5.34 -35.52 -7.58
CA ASP A 148 -5.05 -34.50 -8.59
C ASP A 148 -5.49 -33.13 -8.08
N SER A 149 -4.76 -32.11 -8.45
CA SER A 149 -5.08 -30.73 -8.07
C SER A 149 -4.88 -29.80 -9.25
N ASP A 150 -5.80 -28.85 -9.39
CA ASP A 150 -5.71 -27.77 -10.35
C ASP A 150 -4.68 -26.75 -9.89
N THR A 151 -3.89 -26.23 -10.82
CA THR A 151 -2.93 -25.18 -10.56
C THR A 151 -3.39 -23.86 -11.18
N ILE A 152 -3.57 -22.88 -10.32
CA ILE A 152 -4.07 -21.55 -10.69
C ILE A 152 -2.90 -20.57 -10.55
N SER A 153 -2.51 -19.94 -11.66
CA SER A 153 -1.43 -18.94 -11.67
C SER A 153 -1.98 -17.57 -11.28
N LEU A 154 -1.45 -17.03 -10.20
CA LEU A 154 -1.89 -15.77 -9.59
C LEU A 154 -0.90 -14.65 -9.85
N ASN A 155 -1.41 -13.46 -10.10
CA ASN A 155 -0.67 -12.22 -10.03
C ASN A 155 -1.37 -11.30 -9.02
N VAL A 156 -0.73 -11.02 -7.89
CA VAL A 156 -1.26 -10.15 -6.83
C VAL A 156 -0.69 -8.77 -7.03
N LYS A 157 -1.52 -7.83 -7.42
CA LYS A 157 -1.14 -6.45 -7.75
C LYS A 157 -1.36 -5.49 -6.58
N PRO A 158 -0.60 -4.39 -6.53
CA PRO A 158 -0.98 -3.25 -5.71
C PRO A 158 -2.33 -2.68 -6.15
N ARG A 159 -3.13 -2.21 -5.20
CA ARG A 159 -4.34 -1.44 -5.51
C ARG A 159 -3.99 -0.19 -6.30
N LEU A 160 -4.90 0.27 -7.15
CA LEU A 160 -4.68 1.47 -7.98
C LEU A 160 -4.77 2.77 -7.18
N ASP A 161 -5.51 2.77 -6.07
CA ASP A 161 -5.77 3.95 -5.24
C ASP A 161 -4.74 4.16 -4.11
N THR A 162 -4.46 3.11 -3.33
CA THR A 162 -3.61 3.21 -2.12
C THR A 162 -2.28 2.49 -2.26
N HIS A 163 -2.07 1.76 -3.36
CA HIS A 163 -0.90 0.89 -3.60
C HIS A 163 -0.72 -0.23 -2.56
N ASP A 164 -1.75 -0.51 -1.74
CA ASP A 164 -1.72 -1.62 -0.81
C ASP A 164 -1.88 -2.95 -1.55
N VAL A 165 -1.05 -3.93 -1.16
CA VAL A 165 -1.05 -5.26 -1.77
C VAL A 165 -1.82 -6.25 -0.92
N LYS A 166 -1.56 -6.24 0.39
CA LYS A 166 -2.17 -7.16 1.35
C LYS A 166 -2.25 -6.59 2.75
N VAL A 167 -3.18 -7.10 3.54
CA VAL A 167 -3.23 -6.91 4.98
C VAL A 167 -3.13 -8.25 5.69
N LYS A 168 -2.44 -8.28 6.83
CA LYS A 168 -2.35 -9.43 7.72
C LYS A 168 -2.79 -9.04 9.12
N VAL A 169 -3.73 -9.80 9.67
CA VAL A 169 -4.37 -9.52 10.96
C VAL A 169 -4.28 -10.73 11.88
N TYR A 170 -4.33 -10.45 13.18
CA TYR A 170 -4.29 -11.43 14.25
C TYR A 170 -5.46 -11.22 15.20
N PRO A 171 -5.84 -12.23 16.04
CA PRO A 171 -6.87 -12.06 17.05
C PRO A 171 -6.63 -10.81 17.91
N GLY A 172 -7.67 -9.99 18.04
CA GLY A 172 -7.64 -8.71 18.73
C GLY A 172 -7.32 -7.50 17.83
N ASP A 173 -7.02 -7.71 16.56
CA ASP A 173 -7.00 -6.62 15.57
C ASP A 173 -8.45 -6.35 15.10
N GLU A 174 -8.80 -5.09 14.85
CA GLU A 174 -10.16 -4.64 14.53
C GLU A 174 -10.78 -5.39 13.33
N LEU A 175 -9.99 -5.63 12.29
CA LEU A 175 -10.44 -6.30 11.07
C LEU A 175 -10.47 -7.84 11.20
N TYR A 176 -10.01 -8.41 12.32
CA TYR A 176 -9.80 -9.86 12.39
C TYR A 176 -11.08 -10.66 12.17
N ASP A 177 -12.18 -10.28 12.81
CA ASP A 177 -13.42 -11.05 12.75
C ASP A 177 -14.14 -10.90 11.40
N SER A 178 -14.03 -9.75 10.77
CA SER A 178 -14.72 -9.41 9.52
C SER A 178 -13.98 -9.81 8.25
N ILE A 179 -12.66 -9.93 8.26
CA ILE A 179 -11.80 -10.06 7.05
C ILE A 179 -12.11 -11.29 6.16
N LEU A 180 -12.77 -12.31 6.70
CA LEU A 180 -13.21 -13.49 5.93
C LEU A 180 -14.63 -13.36 5.35
N THR A 181 -15.36 -12.30 5.69
CA THR A 181 -16.75 -12.08 5.28
C THR A 181 -16.98 -10.73 4.62
N THR A 182 -16.11 -9.77 4.90
CA THR A 182 -16.16 -8.41 4.36
C THR A 182 -14.76 -8.01 3.91
N ALA A 183 -14.63 -7.52 2.69
CA ALA A 183 -13.37 -7.00 2.20
C ALA A 183 -12.96 -5.78 3.03
N PRO A 184 -11.74 -5.78 3.60
CA PRO A 184 -11.30 -4.65 4.41
C PRO A 184 -10.96 -3.46 3.50
N ASN A 185 -11.32 -2.25 3.92
CA ASN A 185 -10.73 -1.06 3.35
C ASN A 185 -9.26 -0.99 3.76
N PRO A 186 -8.36 -0.54 2.88
CA PRO A 186 -6.99 -0.26 3.26
C PRO A 186 -6.98 0.73 4.43
N VAL A 187 -6.08 0.52 5.38
CA VAL A 187 -5.83 1.54 6.40
C VAL A 187 -5.23 2.73 5.66
N GLU A 188 -5.82 3.92 5.81
CA GLU A 188 -5.15 5.13 5.36
C GLU A 188 -3.74 5.13 5.98
N ARG A 189 -2.73 4.92 5.14
CA ARG A 189 -1.40 5.34 5.54
C ARG A 189 -1.48 6.86 5.56
N ALA A 190 -1.37 7.43 6.74
CA ALA A 190 -1.06 8.84 6.83
C ALA A 190 0.09 9.07 5.84
N ALA A 191 -0.18 9.80 4.76
CA ALA A 191 0.85 10.18 3.80
C ALA A 191 2.00 10.71 4.64
N SER A 192 3.24 10.28 4.37
CA SER A 192 4.39 10.73 5.15
C SER A 192 4.28 12.23 5.25
N ALA A 193 4.05 12.72 6.47
CA ALA A 193 3.82 14.15 6.65
C ALA A 193 5.05 14.89 6.14
N SER A 194 4.85 15.89 5.30
CA SER A 194 5.91 16.72 4.74
C SER A 194 5.51 18.17 4.76
N ILE A 195 6.51 19.04 4.80
CA ILE A 195 6.35 20.48 4.74
C ILE A 195 7.21 20.98 3.59
N ASP A 196 6.65 21.89 2.81
CA ASP A 196 7.38 22.70 1.83
C ASP A 196 7.26 24.16 2.19
N ILE A 197 8.38 24.93 2.07
CA ILE A 197 8.44 26.36 2.39
C ILE A 197 8.69 27.14 1.11
N SER A 198 7.75 28.02 0.77
CA SER A 198 7.84 28.96 -0.33
C SER A 198 7.92 30.42 0.17
N GLY A 199 8.43 31.31 -0.68
CA GLY A 199 8.61 32.73 -0.40
C GLY A 199 9.99 33.22 -0.80
N ALA A 200 10.26 34.52 -0.59
CA ALA A 200 11.55 35.14 -0.95
C ALA A 200 12.71 34.58 -0.12
N ASP A 201 13.93 34.64 -0.70
CA ASP A 201 15.16 34.15 -0.06
C ASP A 201 16.01 35.28 0.51
N THR A 202 15.59 36.55 0.29
CA THR A 202 16.28 37.73 0.75
C THR A 202 15.34 38.71 1.43
N VAL A 203 15.84 39.41 2.44
CA VAL A 203 15.14 40.49 3.14
C VAL A 203 16.15 41.58 3.53
N GLU A 204 15.75 42.85 3.51
CA GLU A 204 16.60 43.93 4.01
C GLU A 204 16.50 44.07 5.52
N VAL A 205 17.51 44.65 6.15
CA VAL A 205 17.47 44.93 7.58
C VAL A 205 16.30 45.86 7.89
N SER A 206 15.51 45.50 8.91
CA SER A 206 14.26 46.16 9.35
C SER A 206 13.06 45.93 8.42
N ASP A 207 13.23 45.28 7.28
CA ASP A 207 12.12 44.89 6.38
C ASP A 207 11.57 43.53 6.72
N THR A 208 10.45 43.17 6.08
CA THR A 208 9.76 41.88 6.27
C THR A 208 9.44 41.19 4.97
N ILE A 209 9.52 39.85 5.01
CA ILE A 209 8.99 38.97 3.97
C ILE A 209 8.04 37.95 4.59
N THR A 210 7.13 37.40 3.79
CA THR A 210 6.24 36.34 4.24
C THR A 210 6.61 35.02 3.61
N LEU A 211 6.87 34.02 4.43
CA LEU A 211 7.03 32.62 4.03
C LEU A 211 5.71 31.89 4.17
N THR A 212 5.43 30.99 3.25
CA THR A 212 4.24 30.14 3.26
C THR A 212 4.66 28.68 3.38
N ALA A 213 4.07 27.96 4.33
CA ALA A 213 4.24 26.53 4.47
C ALA A 213 3.08 25.79 3.79
N THR A 214 3.41 24.82 2.97
CA THR A 214 2.45 23.86 2.41
C THR A 214 2.71 22.51 3.03
N THR A 215 1.67 21.89 3.63
CA THR A 215 1.77 20.58 4.28
C THR A 215 1.12 19.50 3.43
N SER A 216 1.68 18.30 3.50
CA SER A 216 1.04 17.07 3.00
C SER A 216 0.92 16.09 4.19
N PRO A 217 -0.30 15.61 4.55
CA PRO A 217 -1.63 16.07 4.09
C PRO A 217 -1.86 17.58 4.32
N SER A 218 -2.70 18.19 3.50
CA SER A 218 -2.96 19.64 3.57
C SER A 218 -3.68 20.05 4.86
N GLY A 219 -3.45 21.30 5.31
CA GLY A 219 -4.18 21.89 6.44
C GLY A 219 -3.64 21.52 7.82
N GLN A 220 -2.46 20.93 7.93
CA GLN A 220 -1.84 20.66 9.22
C GLN A 220 -1.29 21.95 9.85
N ALA A 221 -1.43 22.06 11.17
CA ALA A 221 -0.87 23.19 11.91
C ALA A 221 0.66 23.13 11.96
N VAL A 222 1.31 24.27 11.75
CA VAL A 222 2.78 24.40 11.75
C VAL A 222 3.24 25.39 12.79
N THR A 223 4.48 25.22 13.22
CA THR A 223 5.19 26.13 14.13
C THR A 223 6.47 26.62 13.46
N TRP A 224 6.64 27.94 13.40
CA TRP A 224 7.80 28.60 12.84
C TRP A 224 8.81 28.94 13.93
N SER A 225 10.09 28.88 13.62
CA SER A 225 11.20 29.31 14.47
C SER A 225 12.39 29.75 13.64
N SER A 226 13.15 30.71 14.13
CA SER A 226 14.47 31.05 13.57
C SER A 226 15.55 30.33 14.37
N LEU A 227 16.53 29.76 13.70
CA LEU A 227 17.71 29.16 14.32
C LEU A 227 18.83 30.21 14.53
N ASP A 228 18.70 31.40 13.90
CA ASP A 228 19.67 32.49 13.92
C ASP A 228 18.94 33.82 14.17
N THR A 229 18.43 34.01 15.39
CA THR A 229 17.61 35.16 15.75
C THR A 229 18.34 36.50 15.74
N ASP A 230 19.68 36.49 15.76
CA ASP A 230 20.52 37.68 15.68
C ASP A 230 20.51 38.29 14.26
N ASN A 231 20.25 37.44 13.24
CA ASN A 231 20.17 37.88 11.85
C ASN A 231 18.72 38.05 11.36
N ALA A 232 17.81 37.13 11.71
CA ALA A 232 16.39 37.27 11.39
C ALA A 232 15.48 36.59 12.41
N THR A 233 14.31 37.18 12.65
CA THR A 233 13.25 36.62 13.45
C THR A 233 12.06 36.20 12.60
N VAL A 234 11.20 35.29 13.12
CA VAL A 234 9.98 34.86 12.44
C VAL A 234 8.80 34.82 13.41
N THR A 235 7.64 35.26 12.93
CA THR A 235 6.39 35.18 13.69
C THR A 235 5.72 33.81 13.51
N SER A 236 4.71 33.50 14.32
CA SER A 236 3.89 32.30 14.17
C SER A 236 3.14 32.23 12.83
N GLY A 237 2.98 33.32 12.13
CA GLY A 237 2.35 33.42 10.79
C GLY A 237 3.35 33.29 9.63
N GLY A 238 4.65 33.06 9.88
CA GLY A 238 5.66 32.93 8.82
C GLY A 238 6.19 34.29 8.32
N VAL A 239 5.92 35.39 9.01
CA VAL A 239 6.51 36.70 8.67
C VAL A 239 7.90 36.78 9.25
N VAL A 240 8.91 36.86 8.38
CA VAL A 240 10.34 36.99 8.71
C VAL A 240 10.74 38.47 8.69
N THR A 241 11.45 38.92 9.71
CA THR A 241 12.01 40.30 9.83
C THR A 241 13.52 40.21 9.83
N GLY A 242 14.20 40.95 8.96
CA GLY A 242 15.65 41.13 8.99
C GLY A 242 16.11 41.93 10.18
N VAL A 243 17.10 41.43 10.93
CA VAL A 243 17.63 42.09 12.17
C VAL A 243 19.02 42.66 11.89
N ALA A 244 19.91 41.86 11.34
CA ALA A 244 21.28 42.28 10.98
C ALA A 244 21.71 41.54 9.72
N GLU A 245 22.67 42.14 9.00
CA GLU A 245 23.27 41.54 7.79
C GLU A 245 23.83 40.14 8.10
N GLY A 246 23.55 39.19 7.20
CA GLY A 246 24.01 37.81 7.33
C GLY A 246 23.01 36.83 6.77
N THR A 247 23.09 35.61 7.27
CA THR A 247 22.15 34.53 6.89
C THR A 247 21.44 33.99 8.12
N ALA A 248 20.15 33.69 7.96
CA ALA A 248 19.36 33.04 9.01
C ALA A 248 18.65 31.80 8.44
N THR A 249 18.63 30.73 9.21
CA THR A 249 17.88 29.52 8.89
C THR A 249 16.53 29.56 9.59
N ILE A 250 15.46 29.65 8.80
CA ILE A 250 14.08 29.58 9.29
C ILE A 250 13.61 28.14 9.22
N LYS A 251 13.13 27.62 10.33
CA LYS A 251 12.56 26.27 10.46
C LYS A 251 11.05 26.35 10.61
N CYS A 252 10.35 25.50 9.85
CA CYS A 252 8.92 25.25 9.97
C CYS A 252 8.70 23.78 10.30
N ALA A 253 8.04 23.47 11.41
CA ALA A 253 7.78 22.11 11.86
C ALA A 253 6.28 21.88 12.06
N LEU A 254 5.81 20.62 11.91
CA LEU A 254 4.44 20.28 12.28
C LEU A 254 4.26 20.45 13.79
N THR A 255 3.14 21.07 14.19
CA THR A 255 2.81 21.24 15.60
C THR A 255 2.51 19.91 16.29
N SER A 256 1.97 18.93 15.54
CA SER A 256 1.65 17.57 16.02
C SER A 256 2.88 16.67 16.14
N ASP A 257 3.90 16.90 15.30
CA ASP A 257 5.15 16.11 15.25
C ASP A 257 6.33 17.00 14.83
N GLY A 258 7.04 17.54 15.79
CA GLY A 258 8.19 18.41 15.57
C GLY A 258 9.39 17.75 14.88
N THR A 259 9.36 16.43 14.64
CA THR A 259 10.39 15.71 13.88
C THR A 259 10.19 15.89 12.37
N VAL A 260 8.97 16.21 11.94
CA VAL A 260 8.64 16.56 10.56
C VAL A 260 8.80 18.07 10.39
N TYR A 261 9.84 18.49 9.70
CA TYR A 261 10.14 19.91 9.49
C TYR A 261 10.80 20.14 8.13
N ALA A 262 10.73 21.39 7.69
CA ALA A 262 11.51 21.93 6.59
C ALA A 262 12.30 23.15 7.07
N THR A 263 13.36 23.49 6.37
CA THR A 263 14.17 24.68 6.63
C THR A 263 14.36 25.49 5.36
N LYS A 264 14.45 26.82 5.52
CA LYS A 264 14.75 27.76 4.44
C LYS A 264 15.79 28.77 4.93
N VAL A 265 16.84 28.95 4.14
CA VAL A 265 17.88 29.94 4.42
C VAL A 265 17.42 31.28 3.85
N ILE A 266 17.50 32.34 4.65
CA ILE A 266 17.20 33.71 4.28
C ILE A 266 18.48 34.52 4.38
N THR A 267 18.81 35.26 3.34
CA THR A 267 19.89 36.22 3.36
C THR A 267 19.37 37.61 3.75
N VAL A 268 19.91 38.17 4.80
CA VAL A 268 19.61 39.53 5.23
C VAL A 268 20.67 40.46 4.66
N THR A 269 20.25 41.49 3.91
CA THR A 269 21.13 42.49 3.29
C THR A 269 20.95 43.82 3.97
N ASP A 270 22.04 44.58 4.11
CA ASP A 270 21.96 45.98 4.57
C ASP A 270 21.61 46.88 3.39
N THR A 271 20.81 47.91 3.63
CA THR A 271 20.53 48.94 2.60
C THR A 271 21.67 49.97 2.71
N GLU A 272 22.51 50.12 1.66
CA GLU A 272 23.44 51.25 1.55
C GLU A 272 22.71 52.61 1.48
#